data_2327fd06443e9b5edab02d179613cf4b
#
_entry.id   2327fd06443e9b5edab02d179613cf4b
#
_cell.length_a   1.000
_cell.length_b   1.000
_cell.length_c   1.000
_cell.angle_alpha   90.00
_cell.angle_beta   90.00
_cell.angle_gamma   90.00
#
_symmetry.space_group_name_H-M   'P 1'
#
loop_
_entity.id
_entity.type
_entity.pdbx_description
1 polymer ?
#
loop_
_entity_poly.entity_id
_entity_poly.type
_entity_poly.pdbx_seq_one_letter_code
_entity_poly.pdbx_strand_id
1 'polypeptide(L)'
;LSRGFLPDALRASMSYPFVFTPVKLGGKLLGDGGIARNLPVSDLKEAGADIIIAVNVGSSLYTKEQINSIPRTLEQCISFFGEQDLEKQKTLCDILIEPDVKGYSTFSFDSIQAIIAIGEQAGKSNMSQLKKIGKKHADMQNIKAFLPDLDRHRRILFKEINLYSSLSLIIL
;
A
#
# COMPACT_ATOMS: atom_id res chain seq x y z
N LEU A 1 10.22 7.98 0.62
CA LEU A 1 10.32 9.12 -0.30
C LEU A 1 9.17 10.07 -0.09
N SER A 2 9.44 11.30 0.32
CA SER A 2 8.43 12.34 0.50
C SER A 2 8.34 13.31 -0.69
N ARG A 3 9.25 13.23 -1.64
CA ARG A 3 9.33 14.08 -2.84
C ARG A 3 10.06 13.36 -3.95
N GLY A 4 9.71 13.64 -5.20
CA GLY A 4 10.42 13.10 -6.35
C GLY A 4 9.51 12.81 -7.54
N PHE A 5 10.06 12.08 -8.50
CA PHE A 5 9.32 11.64 -9.68
C PHE A 5 8.52 10.37 -9.34
N LEU A 6 7.20 10.42 -9.46
CA LEU A 6 6.31 9.34 -9.05
C LEU A 6 6.65 7.96 -9.66
N PRO A 7 6.97 7.85 -10.96
CA PRO A 7 7.36 6.56 -11.54
C PRO A 7 8.57 5.92 -10.87
N ASP A 8 9.58 6.71 -10.48
CA ASP A 8 10.76 6.20 -9.78
C ASP A 8 10.41 5.67 -8.40
N ALA A 9 9.51 6.37 -7.69
CA ALA A 9 9.03 5.94 -6.38
C ALA A 9 8.18 4.65 -6.47
N LEU A 10 7.29 4.57 -7.45
CA LEU A 10 6.50 3.36 -7.71
C LEU A 10 7.42 2.19 -8.05
N ARG A 11 8.40 2.42 -8.94
CA ARG A 11 9.36 1.40 -9.30
C ARG A 11 10.20 0.93 -8.10
N ALA A 12 10.62 1.84 -7.24
CA ALA A 12 11.36 1.50 -6.04
C ALA A 12 10.49 0.69 -5.06
N SER A 13 9.23 1.12 -4.85
CA SER A 13 8.28 0.46 -3.96
C SER A 13 7.89 -0.95 -4.41
N MET A 14 7.91 -1.23 -5.71
CA MET A 14 7.65 -2.56 -6.26
C MET A 14 8.91 -3.41 -6.46
N SER A 15 10.07 -2.95 -5.99
CA SER A 15 11.35 -3.68 -6.14
C SER A 15 11.45 -4.83 -5.16
N TYR A 16 10.56 -5.83 -5.35
CA TYR A 16 10.50 -7.03 -4.53
C TYR A 16 11.80 -7.84 -4.68
N PRO A 17 12.46 -8.23 -3.57
CA PRO A 17 13.72 -8.96 -3.61
C PRO A 17 13.63 -10.23 -4.43
N PHE A 18 14.71 -10.56 -5.10
CA PHE A 18 14.88 -11.71 -6.00
C PHE A 18 14.03 -11.68 -7.28
N VAL A 19 13.07 -10.74 -7.40
CA VAL A 19 12.22 -10.56 -8.58
C VAL A 19 12.66 -9.32 -9.36
N PHE A 20 12.87 -8.22 -8.66
CA PHE A 20 13.23 -6.94 -9.28
C PHE A 20 14.52 -6.38 -8.69
N THR A 21 15.30 -5.70 -9.56
CA THR A 21 16.50 -5.01 -9.14
C THR A 21 16.16 -3.79 -8.31
N PRO A 22 16.81 -3.58 -7.15
CA PRO A 22 16.68 -2.36 -6.37
C PRO A 22 16.98 -1.10 -7.17
N VAL A 23 16.34 0.01 -6.82
CA VAL A 23 16.48 1.28 -7.53
C VAL A 23 17.51 2.18 -6.87
N LYS A 24 18.48 2.70 -7.64
CA LYS A 24 19.41 3.73 -7.16
C LYS A 24 18.76 5.10 -7.31
N LEU A 25 18.56 5.80 -6.18
CA LEU A 25 17.99 7.13 -6.17
C LEU A 25 18.62 7.99 -5.06
N GLY A 26 19.12 9.17 -5.40
CA GLY A 26 19.75 10.07 -4.44
C GLY A 26 20.95 9.47 -3.69
N GLY A 27 21.73 8.62 -4.32
CA GLY A 27 22.89 7.93 -3.72
C GLY A 27 22.53 6.75 -2.80
N LYS A 28 21.24 6.42 -2.70
CA LYS A 28 20.72 5.30 -1.89
C LYS A 28 20.24 4.18 -2.80
N LEU A 29 20.31 2.95 -2.29
CA LEU A 29 19.70 1.79 -2.90
C LEU A 29 18.35 1.54 -2.23
N LEU A 30 17.28 1.55 -3.02
CA LEU A 30 15.90 1.44 -2.54
C LEU A 30 15.29 0.11 -2.99
N GLY A 31 14.58 -0.53 -2.08
CA GLY A 31 13.84 -1.76 -2.33
C GLY A 31 12.38 -1.65 -1.89
N ASP A 32 11.63 -2.74 -2.01
CA ASP A 32 10.24 -2.83 -1.61
C ASP A 32 10.10 -2.62 -0.10
N GLY A 33 9.30 -1.63 0.27
CA GLY A 33 9.08 -1.26 1.66
C GLY A 33 8.17 -2.22 2.42
N GLY A 34 7.40 -3.07 1.73
CA GLY A 34 6.58 -4.10 2.34
C GLY A 34 7.37 -5.10 3.19
N ILE A 35 8.69 -5.21 2.94
CA ILE A 35 9.59 -6.04 3.75
C ILE A 35 9.77 -5.47 5.17
N ALA A 36 9.82 -4.14 5.31
CA ALA A 36 9.98 -3.50 6.61
C ALA A 36 8.62 -3.24 7.27
N ARG A 37 7.68 -2.71 6.50
CA ARG A 37 6.33 -2.38 6.97
C ARG A 37 5.34 -2.35 5.82
N ASN A 38 4.54 -3.40 5.70
CA ASN A 38 3.60 -3.53 4.59
C ASN A 38 2.38 -2.60 4.72
N LEU A 39 2.00 -2.23 5.94
CA LEU A 39 0.89 -1.33 6.23
C LEU A 39 1.39 -0.14 7.07
N PRO A 40 1.93 0.95 6.47
CA PRO A 40 2.67 2.01 7.17
C PRO A 40 1.74 3.08 7.78
N VAL A 41 0.79 2.69 8.64
CA VAL A 41 -0.20 3.59 9.27
C VAL A 41 0.46 4.55 10.25
N SER A 42 1.41 4.08 11.07
CA SER A 42 2.13 4.93 12.01
C SER A 42 2.96 6.00 11.29
N ASP A 43 3.57 5.66 10.15
CA ASP A 43 4.34 6.63 9.36
C ASP A 43 3.43 7.75 8.81
N LEU A 44 2.19 7.43 8.44
CA LEU A 44 1.20 8.43 8.02
C LEU A 44 0.76 9.33 9.17
N LYS A 45 0.57 8.77 10.37
CA LYS A 45 0.28 9.57 11.57
C LYS A 45 1.41 10.53 11.90
N GLU A 46 2.64 10.06 11.88
CA GLU A 46 3.85 10.87 12.10
C GLU A 46 3.99 11.96 11.03
N ALA A 47 3.56 11.68 9.80
CA ALA A 47 3.52 12.65 8.71
C ALA A 47 2.39 13.70 8.84
N GLY A 48 1.50 13.56 9.85
CA GLY A 48 0.43 14.52 10.14
C GLY A 48 -0.89 14.23 9.42
N ALA A 49 -1.15 12.98 9.03
CA ALA A 49 -2.45 12.62 8.45
C ALA A 49 -3.55 12.62 9.52
N ASP A 50 -4.63 13.38 9.27
CA ASP A 50 -5.80 13.49 10.16
C ASP A 50 -6.72 12.27 10.06
N ILE A 51 -6.79 11.64 8.88
CA ILE A 51 -7.62 10.48 8.59
C ILE A 51 -6.79 9.47 7.82
N ILE A 52 -6.81 8.23 8.28
CA ILE A 52 -6.09 7.14 7.64
C ILE A 52 -7.06 6.01 7.29
N ILE A 53 -7.19 5.77 5.99
CA ILE A 53 -7.90 4.62 5.44
C ILE A 53 -6.85 3.61 5.00
N ALA A 54 -6.80 2.49 5.70
CA ALA A 54 -5.86 1.43 5.41
C ALA A 54 -6.53 0.32 4.59
N VAL A 55 -5.84 -0.15 3.55
CA VAL A 55 -6.27 -1.32 2.78
C VAL A 55 -5.22 -2.40 2.92
N ASN A 56 -5.56 -3.45 3.66
CA ASN A 56 -4.66 -4.58 3.86
C ASN A 56 -4.95 -5.66 2.82
N VAL A 57 -4.05 -5.83 1.88
CA VAL A 57 -4.08 -6.88 0.85
C VAL A 57 -3.07 -8.01 1.14
N GLY A 58 -2.48 -7.99 2.34
CA GLY A 58 -1.55 -9.05 2.76
C GLY A 58 -2.26 -10.40 2.85
N SER A 59 -1.58 -11.46 2.46
CA SER A 59 -2.05 -12.83 2.64
C SER A 59 -1.79 -13.30 4.08
N SER A 60 -2.63 -14.20 4.57
CA SER A 60 -2.31 -14.99 5.77
C SER A 60 -1.07 -15.84 5.53
N LEU A 61 -0.42 -16.27 6.60
CA LEU A 61 0.68 -17.21 6.50
C LEU A 61 0.25 -18.47 5.73
N TYR A 62 1.15 -18.97 4.91
CA TYR A 62 0.93 -20.20 4.13
C TYR A 62 0.91 -21.43 5.02
N THR A 63 0.09 -22.41 4.66
CA THR A 63 0.15 -23.75 5.26
C THR A 63 1.39 -24.50 4.77
N LYS A 64 1.76 -25.58 5.47
CA LYS A 64 2.91 -26.42 5.11
C LYS A 64 2.85 -26.91 3.65
N GLU A 65 1.65 -27.25 3.18
CA GLU A 65 1.41 -27.77 1.83
C GLU A 65 1.56 -26.69 0.76
N GLN A 66 1.35 -25.43 1.13
CA GLN A 66 1.46 -24.29 0.22
C GLN A 66 2.89 -23.82 0.05
N ILE A 67 3.79 -24.11 1.01
CA ILE A 67 5.21 -23.72 0.96
C ILE A 67 5.96 -24.76 0.09
N ASN A 68 5.83 -24.65 -1.21
CA ASN A 68 6.37 -25.62 -2.18
C ASN A 68 7.33 -25.00 -3.20
N SER A 69 7.76 -23.75 -2.98
CA SER A 69 8.68 -23.06 -3.86
C SER A 69 9.48 -21.99 -3.12
N ILE A 70 10.66 -21.65 -3.64
CA ILE A 70 11.53 -20.60 -3.05
C ILE A 70 10.79 -19.26 -2.90
N PRO A 71 10.04 -18.75 -3.92
CA PRO A 71 9.29 -17.51 -3.76
C PRO A 71 8.28 -17.55 -2.61
N ARG A 72 7.53 -18.64 -2.46
CA ARG A 72 6.57 -18.78 -1.35
C ARG A 72 7.24 -18.91 0.02
N THR A 73 8.39 -19.56 0.08
CA THR A 73 9.18 -19.60 1.31
C THR A 73 9.63 -18.22 1.73
N LEU A 74 10.07 -17.41 0.77
CA LEU A 74 10.47 -16.02 1.02
C LEU A 74 9.30 -15.15 1.46
N GLU A 75 8.16 -15.23 0.77
CA GLU A 75 6.92 -14.55 1.18
C GLU A 75 6.52 -14.93 2.61
N GLN A 76 6.57 -16.21 2.94
CA GLN A 76 6.31 -16.69 4.28
C GLN A 76 7.23 -16.07 5.33
N CYS A 77 8.53 -16.01 5.07
CA CYS A 77 9.50 -15.41 5.98
C CYS A 77 9.21 -13.91 6.19
N ILE A 78 8.98 -13.16 5.11
CA ILE A 78 8.67 -11.74 5.17
C ILE A 78 7.38 -11.50 5.95
N SER A 79 6.32 -12.26 5.65
CA SER A 79 5.02 -12.14 6.33
C SER A 79 5.13 -12.49 7.81
N PHE A 80 5.87 -13.53 8.15
CA PHE A 80 6.07 -13.95 9.54
C PHE A 80 6.77 -12.87 10.39
N PHE A 81 7.84 -12.26 9.86
CA PHE A 81 8.53 -11.18 10.56
C PHE A 81 7.69 -9.91 10.67
N GLY A 82 6.82 -9.64 9.71
CA GLY A 82 5.95 -8.45 9.68
C GLY A 82 4.64 -8.59 10.45
N GLU A 83 4.25 -9.79 10.88
CA GLU A 83 2.91 -10.07 11.41
C GLU A 83 2.58 -9.24 12.67
N GLN A 84 3.49 -9.15 13.63
CA GLN A 84 3.26 -8.38 14.86
C GLN A 84 3.12 -6.88 14.59
N ASP A 85 3.94 -6.33 13.69
CA ASP A 85 3.83 -4.93 13.31
C ASP A 85 2.53 -4.69 12.55
N LEU A 86 2.14 -5.58 11.64
CA LEU A 86 0.90 -5.50 10.87
C LEU A 86 -0.32 -5.40 11.78
N GLU A 87 -0.45 -6.27 12.78
CA GLU A 87 -1.56 -6.23 13.72
C GLU A 87 -1.60 -4.92 14.51
N LYS A 88 -0.46 -4.40 14.92
CA LYS A 88 -0.36 -3.08 15.54
C LYS A 88 -0.80 -1.97 14.59
N GLN A 89 -0.35 -1.99 13.34
CA GLN A 89 -0.70 -0.96 12.33
C GLN A 89 -2.21 -0.95 12.06
N LYS A 90 -2.86 -2.11 11.98
CA LYS A 90 -4.32 -2.23 11.79
C LYS A 90 -5.12 -1.49 12.84
N THR A 91 -4.65 -1.46 14.08
CA THR A 91 -5.36 -0.76 15.18
C THR A 91 -5.22 0.76 15.12
N LEU A 92 -4.32 1.28 14.33
CA LEU A 92 -4.00 2.70 14.28
C LEU A 92 -4.77 3.48 13.21
N CYS A 93 -5.40 2.83 12.24
CA CYS A 93 -6.17 3.48 11.18
C CYS A 93 -7.60 3.79 11.60
N ASP A 94 -8.24 4.75 10.92
CA ASP A 94 -9.64 5.12 11.15
C ASP A 94 -10.60 4.17 10.43
N ILE A 95 -10.23 3.70 9.26
CA ILE A 95 -10.96 2.66 8.52
C ILE A 95 -9.94 1.62 8.03
N LEU A 96 -10.22 0.35 8.36
CA LEU A 96 -9.50 -0.79 7.82
C LEU A 96 -10.38 -1.51 6.80
N ILE A 97 -9.85 -1.72 5.60
CA ILE A 97 -10.47 -2.50 4.53
C ILE A 97 -9.59 -3.73 4.28
N GLU A 98 -10.15 -4.91 4.46
CA GLU A 98 -9.46 -6.18 4.23
C GLU A 98 -10.20 -6.98 3.15
N PRO A 99 -9.80 -6.86 1.87
CA PRO A 99 -10.33 -7.71 0.82
C PRO A 99 -9.96 -9.16 1.06
N ASP A 100 -10.90 -10.10 0.90
CA ASP A 100 -10.61 -11.53 1.06
C ASP A 100 -9.86 -12.09 -0.16
N VAL A 101 -8.58 -11.85 -0.19
CA VAL A 101 -7.67 -12.32 -1.24
C VAL A 101 -7.05 -13.69 -0.94
N LYS A 102 -7.64 -14.47 -0.03
CA LYS A 102 -7.18 -15.83 0.27
C LYS A 102 -7.15 -16.69 -0.98
N GLY A 103 -6.08 -17.43 -1.17
CA GLY A 103 -5.88 -18.26 -2.35
C GLY A 103 -5.18 -17.55 -3.52
N TYR A 104 -4.99 -16.24 -3.46
CA TYR A 104 -4.17 -15.49 -4.40
C TYR A 104 -2.81 -15.18 -3.80
N SER A 105 -1.80 -15.09 -4.66
CA SER A 105 -0.43 -14.68 -4.31
C SER A 105 -0.07 -13.41 -5.06
N THR A 106 1.05 -12.80 -4.70
CA THR A 106 1.65 -11.66 -5.41
C THR A 106 1.85 -11.93 -6.91
N PHE A 107 1.91 -13.21 -7.31
CA PHE A 107 2.13 -13.64 -8.70
C PHE A 107 0.88 -14.16 -9.41
N SER A 108 -0.31 -13.97 -8.86
CA SER A 108 -1.58 -14.44 -9.46
C SER A 108 -2.07 -13.54 -10.61
N PHE A 109 -1.22 -13.28 -11.59
CA PHE A 109 -1.52 -12.38 -12.72
C PHE A 109 -2.67 -12.85 -13.60
N ASP A 110 -2.92 -14.16 -13.68
CA ASP A 110 -4.04 -14.73 -14.44
C ASP A 110 -5.40 -14.47 -13.79
N SER A 111 -5.43 -14.03 -12.53
CA SER A 111 -6.64 -13.82 -11.74
C SER A 111 -6.97 -12.35 -11.48
N ILE A 112 -6.39 -11.44 -12.23
CA ILE A 112 -6.50 -9.98 -12.03
C ILE A 112 -7.96 -9.53 -11.91
N GLN A 113 -8.84 -9.97 -12.79
CA GLN A 113 -10.25 -9.56 -12.80
C GLN A 113 -10.99 -10.01 -11.53
N ALA A 114 -10.71 -11.22 -11.06
CA ALA A 114 -11.28 -11.74 -9.81
C ALA A 114 -10.79 -10.93 -8.60
N ILE A 115 -9.51 -10.60 -8.55
CA ILE A 115 -8.91 -9.80 -7.46
C ILE A 115 -9.50 -8.38 -7.45
N ILE A 116 -9.68 -7.75 -8.61
CA ILE A 116 -10.34 -6.45 -8.74
C ILE A 116 -11.78 -6.50 -8.18
N ALA A 117 -12.56 -7.52 -8.55
CA ALA A 117 -13.93 -7.68 -8.07
C ALA A 117 -14.00 -7.84 -6.53
N ILE A 118 -13.05 -8.59 -5.95
CA ILE A 118 -12.91 -8.72 -4.48
C ILE A 118 -12.63 -7.37 -3.83
N GLY A 119 -11.71 -6.60 -4.40
CA GLY A 119 -11.38 -5.25 -3.91
C GLY A 119 -12.57 -4.29 -3.97
N GLU A 120 -13.32 -4.29 -5.09
CA GLU A 120 -14.55 -3.51 -5.24
C GLU A 120 -15.60 -3.90 -4.19
N GLN A 121 -15.79 -5.18 -3.95
CA GLN A 121 -16.75 -5.67 -2.96
C GLN A 121 -16.36 -5.21 -1.56
N ALA A 122 -15.08 -5.33 -1.19
CA ALA A 122 -14.57 -4.85 0.09
C ALA A 122 -14.77 -3.34 0.27
N GLY A 123 -14.50 -2.54 -0.76
CA GLY A 123 -14.77 -1.10 -0.75
C GLY A 123 -16.25 -0.79 -0.59
N LYS A 124 -17.15 -1.47 -1.32
CA LYS A 124 -18.60 -1.32 -1.20
C LYS A 124 -19.13 -1.67 0.20
N SER A 125 -18.60 -2.73 0.80
CA SER A 125 -18.97 -3.15 2.17
C SER A 125 -18.61 -2.10 3.23
N ASN A 126 -17.54 -1.32 3.00
CA ASN A 126 -17.12 -0.25 3.90
C ASN A 126 -17.69 1.14 3.55
N MET A 127 -18.58 1.23 2.54
CA MET A 127 -19.09 2.51 2.02
C MET A 127 -19.80 3.36 3.08
N SER A 128 -20.47 2.75 4.04
CA SER A 128 -21.15 3.48 5.12
C SER A 128 -20.17 4.24 6.01
N GLN A 129 -19.03 3.63 6.34
CA GLN A 129 -17.97 4.26 7.15
C GLN A 129 -17.27 5.35 6.34
N LEU A 130 -16.92 5.07 5.08
CA LEU A 130 -16.32 6.03 4.16
C LEU A 130 -17.18 7.28 3.99
N LYS A 131 -18.50 7.12 3.81
CA LYS A 131 -19.45 8.25 3.71
C LYS A 131 -19.56 9.05 5.01
N LYS A 132 -19.45 8.43 6.18
CA LYS A 132 -19.46 9.16 7.47
C LYS A 132 -18.26 10.09 7.59
N ILE A 133 -17.06 9.59 7.24
CA ILE A 133 -15.84 10.42 7.23
C ILE A 133 -15.97 11.53 6.19
N GLY A 134 -16.40 11.22 4.96
CA GLY A 134 -16.60 12.21 3.91
C GLY A 134 -17.56 13.34 4.31
N LYS A 135 -18.65 13.04 5.00
CA LYS A 135 -19.59 14.06 5.52
C LYS A 135 -18.98 14.93 6.61
N LYS A 136 -18.20 14.35 7.52
CA LYS A 136 -17.52 15.09 8.61
C LYS A 136 -16.50 16.09 8.08
N HIS A 137 -15.93 15.83 6.90
CA HIS A 137 -14.88 16.61 6.27
C HIS A 137 -15.33 17.27 4.94
N ALA A 138 -16.65 17.34 4.69
CA ALA A 138 -17.23 17.92 3.47
C ALA A 138 -16.93 19.43 3.30
N ASP A 139 -16.50 20.12 4.34
CA ASP A 139 -16.02 21.52 4.28
C ASP A 139 -14.67 21.67 3.57
N MET A 140 -14.01 20.56 3.18
CA MET A 140 -12.88 20.58 2.27
C MET A 140 -13.32 20.85 0.81
N GLN A 141 -14.10 21.92 0.58
CA GLN A 141 -14.48 22.36 -0.78
C GLN A 141 -13.28 22.73 -1.67
N ASN A 142 -12.08 22.73 -1.13
CA ASN A 142 -10.85 23.09 -1.83
C ASN A 142 -10.16 21.92 -2.57
N ILE A 143 -10.65 20.67 -2.51
CA ILE A 143 -10.02 19.58 -3.27
C ILE A 143 -10.12 19.81 -4.78
N LYS A 144 -11.22 20.40 -5.28
CA LYS A 144 -11.35 20.75 -6.71
C LYS A 144 -10.39 21.87 -7.14
N ALA A 145 -10.02 22.75 -6.23
CA ALA A 145 -8.98 23.77 -6.49
C ALA A 145 -7.56 23.21 -6.37
N PHE A 146 -7.41 22.07 -5.67
CA PHE A 146 -6.12 21.43 -5.44
C PHE A 146 -5.75 20.37 -6.51
N LEU A 147 -6.69 19.98 -7.38
CA LEU A 147 -6.44 19.13 -8.55
C LEU A 147 -6.43 19.98 -9.84
N PRO A 148 -5.48 20.90 -10.01
CA PRO A 148 -5.38 21.63 -11.26
C PRO A 148 -4.83 20.67 -12.30
N ASP A 149 -5.69 20.29 -13.24
CA ASP A 149 -5.29 19.85 -14.57
C ASP A 149 -4.26 18.69 -14.58
N LEU A 150 -4.71 17.50 -14.13
CA LEU A 150 -3.92 16.25 -14.18
C LEU A 150 -3.37 15.94 -15.59
N ASP A 151 -3.97 16.52 -16.64
CA ASP A 151 -3.55 16.32 -18.02
C ASP A 151 -2.33 17.17 -18.45
N ARG A 152 -1.95 18.20 -17.69
CA ARG A 152 -0.85 19.09 -18.08
C ARG A 152 0.51 18.77 -17.48
N HIS A 153 0.61 18.01 -16.42
CA HIS A 153 1.90 17.84 -15.73
C HIS A 153 2.32 16.37 -15.65
N ARG A 154 3.24 15.97 -16.52
CA ARG A 154 3.97 14.68 -16.47
C ARG A 154 4.87 14.51 -15.23
N ARG A 155 4.84 15.46 -14.30
CA ARG A 155 5.58 15.43 -13.03
C ARG A 155 4.63 15.72 -11.88
N ILE A 156 4.19 14.69 -11.20
CA ILE A 156 3.45 14.82 -9.95
C ILE A 156 4.49 14.94 -8.84
N LEU A 157 4.53 16.08 -8.15
CA LEU A 157 5.34 16.25 -6.96
C LEU A 157 4.59 15.62 -5.79
N PHE A 158 5.20 14.67 -5.08
CA PHE A 158 4.62 14.02 -3.91
C PHE A 158 4.15 14.98 -2.81
N LYS A 159 4.68 16.21 -2.79
CA LYS A 159 4.31 17.22 -1.80
C LYS A 159 2.83 17.64 -1.90
N GLU A 160 2.20 17.45 -3.06
CA GLU A 160 0.84 17.91 -3.33
C GLU A 160 -0.21 16.79 -3.30
N ILE A 161 0.24 15.52 -3.34
CA ILE A 161 -0.64 14.36 -3.22
C ILE A 161 -0.04 13.46 -2.15
N ASN A 162 -0.61 13.50 -0.95
CA ASN A 162 -0.30 12.53 0.10
C ASN A 162 -0.92 11.16 -0.25
N LEU A 163 -0.54 10.62 -1.40
CA LEU A 163 -0.80 9.24 -1.79
C LEU A 163 0.18 8.31 -1.08
N TYR A 164 0.04 8.22 0.23
CA TYR A 164 0.67 7.16 1.02
C TYR A 164 -0.17 5.88 0.95
N SER A 165 -0.54 5.45 -0.25
CA SER A 165 -1.06 4.10 -0.38
C SER A 165 0.12 3.15 -0.45
N SER A 166 0.36 2.37 0.60
CA SER A 166 1.29 1.23 0.67
C SER A 166 2.67 1.37 -0.02
N LEU A 167 3.13 2.61 -0.22
CA LEU A 167 4.45 2.92 -0.76
C LEU A 167 5.48 2.91 0.37
N SER A 168 5.55 1.79 1.09
CA SER A 168 6.68 1.55 2.00
C SER A 168 7.96 1.43 1.19
N LEU A 169 9.01 2.09 1.61
CA LEU A 169 10.30 2.06 0.95
C LEU A 169 11.40 1.69 1.94
N ILE A 170 12.15 0.66 1.66
CA ILE A 170 13.35 0.31 2.42
C ILE A 170 14.56 1.02 1.80
N ILE A 171 15.39 1.59 2.65
CA ILE A 171 16.74 2.05 2.31
C ILE A 171 17.68 0.92 2.72
N LEU A 172 18.35 0.32 1.76
CA LEU A 172 19.36 -0.69 1.95
C LEU A 172 20.76 -0.04 2.02
#